data_df3f78e8eb4a5e961b64a3607f86c1c5
#
_entry.id   df3f78e8eb4a5e961b64a3607f86c1c5
#
_cell.length_a   1.000
_cell.length_b   1.000
_cell.length_c   1.000
_cell.angle_alpha   90.00
_cell.angle_beta   90.00
_cell.angle_gamma   90.00
#
_symmetry.space_group_name_H-M   'P 1'
#
loop_
_entity.id
_entity.type
_entity.pdbx_description
1 polymer ?
#
loop_
_entity_poly.entity_id
_entity_poly.type
_entity_poly.pdbx_seq_one_letter_code
_entity_poly.pdbx_strand_id
1 'polypeptide(L)'
;MAKLTALTLLGLGLALSDGQKSSFQTRFNVHREVTPVELPNCNLVKGVDNGSEDLEILPNGLAFISSGLKYPGIMSFDPDKSGKILLMDLNEEDPVVLELGITGNTLDISSFNPWGISTFTDEDNTVYLLVVNHPDSSSTVEVFKFQEEEKSLLHLKTIRHKLLPSVNDIVAVGPEHFYATNDHYFADPYLKSWEMHLGLAWSFVTYYSPNDVRVVAEGFDFANGINISPDGKYVYIAELLAHKIHVYEKHANWTLTPLKSLDFDTLVDNISVDPVTGDLWVGCHPNGMRIFYYDPKNPPGSEVLRIQDILSEEPKVTVVYAENGTVLQGSTVAAVYKGKLLIGTAFHKALYCELHHHHHHHH
;
A
#
# COMPACT_ATOMS: atom_id res chain seq x y z
N MET A 1 10.95 -10.53 24.05
CA MET A 1 10.51 -11.05 25.40
C MET A 1 9.77 -9.97 26.20
N ALA A 2 10.37 -8.79 26.42
CA ALA A 2 9.72 -7.73 27.20
C ALA A 2 8.39 -7.24 26.58
N LYS A 3 8.31 -7.03 25.26
CA LYS A 3 7.08 -6.65 24.58
C LYS A 3 6.02 -7.75 24.61
N LEU A 4 6.43 -9.02 24.53
CA LEU A 4 5.50 -10.14 24.62
C LEU A 4 4.90 -10.25 26.03
N THR A 5 5.70 -10.06 27.08
CA THR A 5 5.23 -10.04 28.47
C THR A 5 4.26 -8.88 28.70
N ALA A 6 4.64 -7.67 28.23
CA ALA A 6 3.78 -6.48 28.32
C ALA A 6 2.46 -6.68 27.58
N LEU A 7 2.48 -7.28 26.39
CA LEU A 7 1.30 -7.59 25.61
C LEU A 7 0.33 -8.50 26.37
N THR A 8 0.85 -9.56 27.02
CA THR A 8 0.02 -10.49 27.80
C THR A 8 -0.64 -9.80 28.98
N LEU A 9 0.11 -8.98 29.73
CA LEU A 9 -0.40 -8.25 30.89
C LEU A 9 -1.45 -7.20 30.49
N LEU A 10 -1.20 -6.46 29.43
CA LEU A 10 -2.14 -5.47 28.90
C LEU A 10 -3.42 -6.13 28.40
N GLY A 11 -3.31 -7.25 27.70
CA GLY A 11 -4.47 -7.99 27.20
C GLY A 11 -5.42 -8.41 28.31
N LEU A 12 -4.88 -8.86 29.46
CA LEU A 12 -5.68 -9.23 30.62
C LEU A 12 -6.37 -8.03 31.29
N GLY A 13 -5.72 -6.86 31.27
CA GLY A 13 -6.27 -5.64 31.89
C GLY A 13 -7.24 -4.87 31.02
N LEU A 14 -6.97 -4.76 29.71
CA LEU A 14 -7.69 -3.88 28.78
C LEU A 14 -8.86 -4.54 28.07
N ALA A 15 -8.90 -5.86 27.98
CA ALA A 15 -9.98 -6.58 27.27
C ALA A 15 -11.39 -6.29 27.77
N LEU A 16 -11.52 -5.77 28.99
CA LEU A 16 -12.81 -5.46 29.64
C LEU A 16 -13.06 -3.96 29.81
N SER A 17 -12.21 -3.07 29.27
CA SER A 17 -12.35 -1.63 29.50
C SER A 17 -13.24 -0.96 28.44
N ASP A 18 -14.09 -0.01 28.88
CA ASP A 18 -14.90 0.81 27.97
C ASP A 18 -14.02 1.73 27.10
N GLY A 19 -12.87 2.17 27.62
CA GLY A 19 -11.91 2.98 26.87
C GLY A 19 -11.33 2.23 25.67
N GLN A 20 -11.09 0.93 25.81
CA GLN A 20 -10.60 0.07 24.70
C GLN A 20 -11.66 -0.05 23.60
N LYS A 21 -12.92 -0.20 23.96
CA LYS A 21 -14.02 -0.26 23.00
C LYS A 21 -14.18 1.04 22.23
N SER A 22 -14.09 2.19 22.91
CA SER A 22 -14.15 3.51 22.28
C SER A 22 -12.96 3.74 21.34
N SER A 23 -11.75 3.33 21.75
CA SER A 23 -10.56 3.41 20.93
C SER A 23 -10.70 2.58 19.64
N PHE A 24 -11.24 1.37 19.73
CA PHE A 24 -11.53 0.52 18.59
C PHE A 24 -12.46 1.23 17.59
N GLN A 25 -13.57 1.78 18.09
CA GLN A 25 -14.55 2.48 17.23
C GLN A 25 -13.90 3.65 16.47
N THR A 26 -13.07 4.42 17.13
CA THR A 26 -12.35 5.56 16.52
C THR A 26 -11.31 5.11 15.51
N ARG A 27 -10.46 4.18 15.90
CA ARG A 27 -9.35 3.70 15.04
C ARG A 27 -9.89 3.03 13.77
N PHE A 28 -10.93 2.22 13.87
CA PHE A 28 -11.55 1.53 12.74
C PHE A 28 -12.63 2.36 12.04
N ASN A 29 -12.95 3.54 12.54
CA ASN A 29 -13.90 4.48 11.91
C ASN A 29 -15.25 3.82 11.59
N VAL A 30 -15.80 3.08 12.57
CA VAL A 30 -16.90 2.13 12.38
C VAL A 30 -18.23 2.74 11.97
N HIS A 31 -18.41 4.04 12.20
CA HIS A 31 -19.66 4.76 11.91
C HIS A 31 -19.61 5.58 10.63
N ARG A 32 -18.46 5.62 9.96
CA ARG A 32 -18.34 6.47 8.79
C ARG A 32 -19.08 5.89 7.58
N GLU A 33 -19.89 6.73 6.96
CA GLU A 33 -20.48 6.49 5.64
C GLU A 33 -19.86 7.44 4.62
N VAL A 34 -19.72 6.99 3.38
CA VAL A 34 -19.18 7.85 2.33
C VAL A 34 -20.26 8.68 1.65
N THR A 35 -19.91 9.91 1.29
CA THR A 35 -20.67 10.70 0.33
C THR A 35 -20.08 10.42 -1.04
N PRO A 36 -20.87 9.92 -2.01
CA PRO A 36 -20.33 9.58 -3.34
C PRO A 36 -19.68 10.75 -4.05
N VAL A 37 -18.51 10.51 -4.63
CA VAL A 37 -17.82 11.43 -5.53
C VAL A 37 -17.46 10.63 -6.77
N GLU A 38 -18.03 11.01 -7.90
CA GLU A 38 -17.90 10.28 -9.15
C GLU A 38 -16.83 10.86 -10.06
N LEU A 39 -16.24 10.00 -10.88
CA LEU A 39 -15.35 10.40 -11.98
C LEU A 39 -15.95 9.96 -13.32
N PRO A 40 -15.64 10.66 -14.41
CA PRO A 40 -16.13 10.29 -15.73
C PRO A 40 -15.41 9.06 -16.29
N ASN A 41 -16.12 8.35 -17.16
CA ASN A 41 -15.59 7.26 -17.98
C ASN A 41 -14.81 6.22 -17.17
N CYS A 42 -15.38 5.80 -16.04
CA CYS A 42 -14.82 4.72 -15.23
C CYS A 42 -15.16 3.36 -15.81
N ASN A 43 -14.15 2.50 -15.96
CA ASN A 43 -14.32 1.13 -16.41
C ASN A 43 -13.56 0.19 -15.46
N LEU A 44 -14.20 -0.90 -15.11
CA LEU A 44 -13.52 -1.98 -14.38
C LEU A 44 -12.47 -2.61 -15.30
N VAL A 45 -11.29 -2.85 -14.77
CA VAL A 45 -10.18 -3.44 -15.52
C VAL A 45 -10.42 -4.92 -15.67
N LYS A 46 -10.54 -5.39 -16.92
CA LYS A 46 -10.73 -6.81 -17.22
C LYS A 46 -9.51 -7.62 -16.79
N GLY A 47 -9.75 -8.74 -16.12
CA GLY A 47 -8.69 -9.64 -15.65
C GLY A 47 -8.19 -9.37 -14.25
N VAL A 48 -8.72 -8.36 -13.57
CA VAL A 48 -8.43 -8.08 -12.16
C VAL A 48 -9.68 -8.42 -11.33
N ASP A 49 -9.68 -9.59 -10.71
CA ASP A 49 -10.81 -10.09 -9.93
C ASP A 49 -10.46 -10.40 -8.46
N ASN A 50 -9.18 -10.53 -8.15
CA ASN A 50 -8.69 -10.98 -6.83
C ASN A 50 -7.71 -9.99 -6.21
N GLY A 51 -8.01 -8.70 -6.36
CA GLY A 51 -7.22 -7.65 -5.76
C GLY A 51 -6.18 -7.02 -6.67
N SER A 52 -5.79 -5.85 -6.28
CA SER A 52 -4.83 -4.95 -6.93
C SER A 52 -4.24 -4.06 -5.83
N GLU A 53 -3.61 -4.69 -4.84
CA GLU A 53 -3.27 -4.04 -3.57
C GLU A 53 -2.31 -2.87 -3.75
N ASP A 54 -1.36 -2.99 -4.68
CA ASP A 54 -0.43 -1.91 -4.98
C ASP A 54 -0.18 -1.77 -6.47
N LEU A 55 0.12 -0.55 -6.88
CA LEU A 55 0.34 -0.15 -8.26
C LEU A 55 1.63 0.64 -8.37
N GLU A 56 2.37 0.42 -9.45
CA GLU A 56 3.56 1.21 -9.74
C GLU A 56 3.58 1.52 -11.24
N ILE A 57 3.52 2.80 -11.61
CA ILE A 57 3.50 3.23 -13.02
C ILE A 57 4.87 3.75 -13.41
N LEU A 58 5.46 3.14 -14.45
CA LEU A 58 6.72 3.61 -15.02
C LEU A 58 6.50 4.88 -15.86
N PRO A 59 7.54 5.69 -16.07
CA PRO A 59 7.43 6.89 -16.90
C PRO A 59 6.90 6.65 -18.32
N ASN A 60 7.11 5.44 -18.86
CA ASN A 60 6.62 5.06 -20.20
C ASN A 60 5.16 4.59 -20.21
N GLY A 61 4.47 4.59 -19.07
CA GLY A 61 3.06 4.22 -18.97
C GLY A 61 2.78 2.76 -18.70
N LEU A 62 3.80 1.92 -18.50
CA LEU A 62 3.61 0.55 -18.06
C LEU A 62 3.33 0.54 -16.56
N ALA A 63 2.26 -0.11 -16.15
CA ALA A 63 1.86 -0.23 -14.75
C ALA A 63 2.02 -1.66 -14.26
N PHE A 64 2.71 -1.82 -13.14
CA PHE A 64 2.76 -3.09 -12.41
C PHE A 64 1.65 -3.10 -11.36
N ILE A 65 1.00 -4.24 -11.20
CA ILE A 65 -0.10 -4.42 -10.25
C ILE A 65 0.16 -5.70 -9.47
N SER A 66 0.19 -5.62 -8.14
CA SER A 66 0.23 -6.80 -7.28
C SER A 66 -1.19 -7.32 -7.08
N SER A 67 -1.41 -8.61 -7.29
CA SER A 67 -2.74 -9.24 -7.26
C SER A 67 -2.72 -10.54 -6.47
N GLY A 68 -3.84 -10.88 -5.84
CA GLY A 68 -4.02 -12.12 -5.12
C GLY A 68 -3.60 -12.07 -3.65
N LEU A 69 -3.63 -10.91 -3.03
CA LEU A 69 -3.27 -10.72 -1.62
C LEU A 69 -3.95 -11.74 -0.71
N LYS A 70 -3.16 -12.35 0.16
CA LYS A 70 -3.64 -13.13 1.31
C LYS A 70 -3.13 -12.44 2.58
N TYR A 71 -4.03 -11.80 3.30
CA TYR A 71 -3.73 -11.12 4.55
C TYR A 71 -4.61 -11.71 5.66
N PRO A 72 -4.07 -12.12 6.81
CA PRO A 72 -4.88 -12.67 7.90
C PRO A 72 -5.96 -11.68 8.34
N GLY A 73 -7.23 -12.10 8.27
CA GLY A 73 -8.38 -11.26 8.61
C GLY A 73 -8.95 -10.43 7.46
N ILE A 74 -8.30 -10.42 6.31
CA ILE A 74 -8.82 -9.76 5.10
C ILE A 74 -9.42 -10.80 4.17
N MET A 75 -10.55 -10.46 3.53
CA MET A 75 -11.25 -11.31 2.59
C MET A 75 -10.36 -11.65 1.38
N SER A 76 -10.44 -12.87 0.90
CA SER A 76 -9.93 -13.29 -0.40
C SER A 76 -11.01 -14.08 -1.12
N PHE A 77 -11.32 -13.70 -2.37
CA PHE A 77 -12.27 -14.46 -3.19
C PHE A 77 -11.65 -15.68 -3.85
N ASP A 78 -10.33 -15.84 -3.75
CA ASP A 78 -9.61 -16.97 -4.31
C ASP A 78 -8.46 -17.40 -3.37
N PRO A 79 -8.81 -17.90 -2.16
CA PRO A 79 -7.83 -18.13 -1.11
C PRO A 79 -6.80 -19.22 -1.42
N ASP A 80 -7.10 -20.12 -2.36
CA ASP A 80 -6.22 -21.25 -2.67
C ASP A 80 -5.26 -20.98 -3.83
N LYS A 81 -5.42 -19.85 -4.53
CA LYS A 81 -4.51 -19.47 -5.60
C LYS A 81 -3.40 -18.55 -5.11
N SER A 82 -2.19 -18.81 -5.60
CA SER A 82 -1.06 -17.90 -5.38
C SER A 82 -1.29 -16.56 -6.07
N GLY A 83 -0.64 -15.52 -5.56
CA GLY A 83 -0.69 -14.21 -6.17
C GLY A 83 0.20 -14.09 -7.40
N LYS A 84 0.11 -12.96 -8.04
CA LYS A 84 0.84 -12.66 -9.28
C LYS A 84 1.09 -11.17 -9.43
N ILE A 85 1.99 -10.83 -10.33
CA ILE A 85 2.22 -9.45 -10.77
C ILE A 85 1.63 -9.32 -12.17
N LEU A 86 0.75 -8.34 -12.33
CA LEU A 86 0.13 -8.01 -13.61
C LEU A 86 0.80 -6.79 -14.22
N LEU A 87 0.79 -6.72 -15.54
CA LEU A 87 1.28 -5.58 -16.32
C LEU A 87 0.13 -5.01 -17.15
N MET A 88 0.02 -3.68 -17.18
CA MET A 88 -0.99 -2.96 -17.94
C MET A 88 -0.32 -1.79 -18.67
N ASP A 89 -0.58 -1.64 -19.96
CA ASP A 89 -0.06 -0.51 -20.73
C ASP A 89 -1.11 0.60 -20.78
N LEU A 90 -0.86 1.68 -20.06
CA LEU A 90 -1.78 2.81 -19.95
C LEU A 90 -1.78 3.73 -21.18
N ASN A 91 -0.90 3.49 -22.15
CA ASN A 91 -0.93 4.22 -23.43
C ASN A 91 -1.97 3.65 -24.39
N GLU A 92 -2.46 2.44 -24.16
CA GLU A 92 -3.51 1.82 -24.97
C GLU A 92 -4.86 2.46 -24.63
N GLU A 93 -5.71 2.58 -25.63
CA GLU A 93 -7.05 3.17 -25.47
C GLU A 93 -7.95 2.33 -24.55
N ASP A 94 -7.88 1.01 -24.69
CA ASP A 94 -8.62 0.05 -23.85
C ASP A 94 -7.64 -0.94 -23.24
N PRO A 95 -6.93 -0.54 -22.16
CA PRO A 95 -5.86 -1.36 -21.61
C PRO A 95 -6.36 -2.69 -21.05
N VAL A 96 -5.58 -3.74 -21.30
CA VAL A 96 -5.80 -5.08 -20.73
C VAL A 96 -4.62 -5.45 -19.85
N VAL A 97 -4.86 -6.31 -18.86
CA VAL A 97 -3.80 -6.83 -18.01
C VAL A 97 -3.18 -8.08 -18.58
N LEU A 98 -1.88 -8.23 -18.36
CA LEU A 98 -1.08 -9.39 -18.72
C LEU A 98 -0.41 -9.91 -17.47
N GLU A 99 -0.49 -11.21 -17.19
CA GLU A 99 0.28 -11.83 -16.11
C GLU A 99 1.74 -11.93 -16.51
N LEU A 100 2.63 -11.38 -15.67
CA LEU A 100 4.06 -11.49 -15.88
C LEU A 100 4.55 -12.85 -15.39
N GLY A 101 5.18 -13.62 -16.28
CA GLY A 101 5.83 -14.87 -15.92
C GLY A 101 7.04 -14.58 -15.03
N ILE A 102 7.27 -15.44 -14.04
CA ILE A 102 8.44 -15.36 -13.17
C ILE A 102 9.44 -16.40 -13.61
N THR A 103 10.67 -15.98 -13.91
CA THR A 103 11.77 -16.83 -14.34
C THR A 103 12.87 -16.85 -13.29
N GLY A 104 13.85 -17.77 -13.43
CA GLY A 104 15.00 -17.88 -12.53
C GLY A 104 14.97 -19.07 -11.59
N ASN A 105 13.83 -19.76 -11.39
CA ASN A 105 13.68 -20.98 -10.57
C ASN A 105 14.17 -20.87 -9.13
N THR A 106 14.21 -19.65 -8.59
CA THR A 106 14.70 -19.36 -7.23
C THR A 106 13.61 -18.90 -6.29
N LEU A 107 12.37 -18.81 -6.79
CA LEU A 107 11.19 -18.40 -6.03
C LEU A 107 10.15 -19.52 -6.07
N ASP A 108 9.59 -19.85 -4.91
CA ASP A 108 8.43 -20.75 -4.81
C ASP A 108 7.16 -19.98 -5.21
N ILE A 109 6.72 -20.19 -6.44
CA ILE A 109 5.54 -19.53 -7.01
C ILE A 109 4.26 -19.95 -6.30
N SER A 110 4.20 -21.18 -5.78
CA SER A 110 2.99 -21.68 -5.11
C SER A 110 2.65 -20.94 -3.82
N SER A 111 3.65 -20.37 -3.16
CA SER A 111 3.48 -19.56 -1.94
C SER A 111 3.59 -18.06 -2.18
N PHE A 112 3.70 -17.62 -3.43
CA PHE A 112 3.85 -16.21 -3.75
C PHE A 112 2.60 -15.41 -3.37
N ASN A 113 2.81 -14.43 -2.49
CA ASN A 113 1.75 -13.60 -1.92
C ASN A 113 2.21 -12.14 -1.91
N PRO A 114 2.14 -11.45 -3.07
CA PRO A 114 2.67 -10.11 -3.21
C PRO A 114 1.75 -9.07 -2.58
N TRP A 115 2.37 -8.13 -1.88
CA TRP A 115 1.70 -6.98 -1.27
C TRP A 115 2.23 -5.69 -1.90
N GLY A 116 2.92 -4.85 -1.12
CA GLY A 116 3.51 -3.63 -1.65
C GLY A 116 4.61 -3.86 -2.67
N ILE A 117 4.68 -2.99 -3.67
CA ILE A 117 5.68 -3.05 -4.73
C ILE A 117 6.32 -1.69 -4.92
N SER A 118 7.54 -1.67 -5.45
CA SER A 118 8.23 -0.45 -5.80
C SER A 118 9.23 -0.73 -6.92
N THR A 119 9.44 0.24 -7.80
CA THR A 119 10.40 0.12 -8.90
C THR A 119 11.63 0.97 -8.67
N PHE A 120 12.74 0.54 -9.22
CA PHE A 120 13.96 1.33 -9.34
C PHE A 120 14.56 1.12 -10.72
N THR A 121 14.87 2.21 -11.40
CA THR A 121 15.52 2.18 -12.70
C THR A 121 16.95 2.69 -12.54
N ASP A 122 17.94 1.88 -12.94
CA ASP A 122 19.34 2.23 -12.81
C ASP A 122 19.85 3.08 -14.00
N GLU A 123 21.14 3.38 -13.99
CA GLU A 123 21.78 4.19 -15.02
C GLU A 123 21.76 3.52 -16.40
N ASP A 124 21.68 2.19 -16.45
CA ASP A 124 21.62 1.41 -17.69
C ASP A 124 20.17 1.21 -18.18
N ASN A 125 19.20 1.92 -17.58
CA ASN A 125 17.77 1.77 -17.82
C ASN A 125 17.22 0.37 -17.49
N THR A 126 17.93 -0.39 -16.66
CA THR A 126 17.41 -1.64 -16.12
C THR A 126 16.36 -1.32 -15.07
N VAL A 127 15.16 -1.89 -15.24
CA VAL A 127 14.05 -1.72 -14.29
C VAL A 127 14.05 -2.89 -13.32
N TYR A 128 14.20 -2.57 -12.03
CA TYR A 128 14.05 -3.54 -10.94
C TYR A 128 12.68 -3.35 -10.31
N LEU A 129 12.02 -4.45 -10.00
CA LEU A 129 10.78 -4.47 -9.24
C LEU A 129 11.05 -5.16 -7.90
N LEU A 130 10.85 -4.45 -6.81
CA LEU A 130 10.94 -4.99 -5.46
C LEU A 130 9.52 -5.29 -4.98
N VAL A 131 9.30 -6.49 -4.49
CA VAL A 131 7.97 -6.98 -4.12
C VAL A 131 7.99 -7.51 -2.69
N VAL A 132 7.12 -6.96 -1.87
CA VAL A 132 6.84 -7.54 -0.54
C VAL A 132 6.11 -8.85 -0.73
N ASN A 133 6.64 -9.92 -0.16
CA ASN A 133 6.06 -11.26 -0.25
C ASN A 133 5.84 -11.84 1.14
N HIS A 134 4.73 -12.54 1.32
CA HIS A 134 4.39 -13.25 2.55
C HIS A 134 4.13 -14.72 2.22
N PRO A 135 5.19 -15.52 2.02
CA PRO A 135 5.02 -16.93 1.66
C PRO A 135 4.44 -17.79 2.80
N ASP A 136 4.61 -17.33 4.01
CA ASP A 136 4.08 -17.90 5.24
C ASP A 136 3.76 -16.78 6.23
N SER A 137 3.86 -16.99 7.54
CA SER A 137 3.65 -15.93 8.53
C SER A 137 4.77 -14.89 8.59
N SER A 138 5.90 -15.13 7.94
CA SER A 138 6.99 -14.17 7.82
C SER A 138 6.90 -13.38 6.51
N SER A 139 7.61 -12.27 6.43
CA SER A 139 7.68 -11.46 5.22
C SER A 139 9.08 -11.49 4.61
N THR A 140 9.11 -11.34 3.30
CA THR A 140 10.35 -11.21 2.51
C THR A 140 10.22 -10.02 1.57
N VAL A 141 11.34 -9.59 1.00
CA VAL A 141 11.36 -8.69 -0.15
C VAL A 141 12.02 -9.45 -1.30
N GLU A 142 11.25 -9.62 -2.39
CA GLU A 142 11.74 -10.30 -3.59
C GLU A 142 12.23 -9.26 -4.58
N VAL A 143 13.44 -9.44 -5.09
CA VAL A 143 14.03 -8.55 -6.08
C VAL A 143 13.94 -9.18 -7.45
N PHE A 144 13.30 -8.48 -8.37
CA PHE A 144 13.15 -8.91 -9.77
C PHE A 144 13.79 -7.90 -10.72
N LYS A 145 14.27 -8.41 -11.85
CA LYS A 145 14.60 -7.61 -13.02
C LYS A 145 13.46 -7.73 -14.03
N PHE A 146 12.92 -6.60 -14.47
CA PHE A 146 11.88 -6.59 -15.49
C PHE A 146 12.50 -6.84 -16.87
N GLN A 147 12.02 -7.87 -17.55
CA GLN A 147 12.39 -8.23 -18.91
C GLN A 147 11.23 -7.84 -19.83
N GLU A 148 11.27 -6.61 -20.34
CA GLU A 148 10.12 -6.00 -21.02
C GLU A 148 9.77 -6.77 -22.32
N GLU A 149 10.75 -7.16 -23.13
CA GLU A 149 10.50 -7.85 -24.40
C GLU A 149 9.82 -9.20 -24.17
N GLU A 150 10.28 -9.95 -23.17
CA GLU A 150 9.75 -11.28 -22.81
C GLU A 150 8.47 -11.19 -21.99
N LYS A 151 8.10 -10.01 -21.48
CA LYS A 151 6.99 -9.81 -20.56
C LYS A 151 7.10 -10.74 -19.35
N SER A 152 8.27 -10.71 -18.71
CA SER A 152 8.60 -11.57 -17.58
C SER A 152 9.39 -10.83 -16.51
N LEU A 153 9.43 -11.43 -15.34
CA LEU A 153 10.22 -10.98 -14.19
C LEU A 153 11.27 -12.03 -13.88
N LEU A 154 12.54 -11.66 -13.97
CA LEU A 154 13.64 -12.51 -13.56
C LEU A 154 13.87 -12.35 -12.07
N HIS A 155 13.64 -13.41 -11.29
CA HIS A 155 13.88 -13.38 -9.84
C HIS A 155 15.38 -13.40 -9.57
N LEU A 156 15.88 -12.37 -8.88
CA LEU A 156 17.30 -12.20 -8.59
C LEU A 156 17.64 -12.62 -7.17
N LYS A 157 16.81 -12.28 -6.18
CA LYS A 157 17.14 -12.45 -4.78
C LYS A 157 15.90 -12.42 -3.89
N THR A 158 15.94 -13.18 -2.81
CA THR A 158 15.01 -13.10 -1.68
C THR A 158 15.72 -12.48 -0.48
N ILE A 159 15.18 -11.40 0.05
CA ILE A 159 15.73 -10.71 1.22
C ILE A 159 14.89 -11.06 2.44
N ARG A 160 15.56 -11.57 3.48
CA ARG A 160 15.00 -11.85 4.81
C ARG A 160 15.86 -11.17 5.85
N HIS A 161 15.22 -10.59 6.86
CA HIS A 161 15.96 -9.96 7.97
C HIS A 161 15.06 -9.89 9.20
N LYS A 162 15.66 -9.97 10.39
CA LYS A 162 14.92 -9.86 11.66
C LYS A 162 14.20 -8.52 11.82
N LEU A 163 14.67 -7.46 11.15
CA LEU A 163 14.03 -6.14 11.14
C LEU A 163 13.01 -5.98 10.01
N LEU A 164 12.63 -7.08 9.35
CA LEU A 164 11.56 -7.14 8.36
C LEU A 164 10.53 -8.23 8.77
N PRO A 165 9.92 -8.11 9.96
CA PRO A 165 9.05 -9.17 10.48
C PRO A 165 7.66 -9.20 9.84
N SER A 166 7.16 -8.05 9.42
CA SER A 166 5.79 -7.91 8.94
C SER A 166 5.70 -6.76 7.93
N VAL A 167 6.45 -6.89 6.85
CA VAL A 167 6.52 -5.83 5.83
C VAL A 167 5.17 -5.69 5.14
N ASN A 168 4.70 -4.46 5.00
CA ASN A 168 3.48 -4.11 4.27
C ASN A 168 3.81 -3.47 2.93
N ASP A 169 4.59 -2.39 2.94
CA ASP A 169 4.96 -1.65 1.74
C ASP A 169 6.44 -1.26 1.76
N ILE A 170 6.95 -0.93 0.58
CA ILE A 170 8.35 -0.52 0.40
C ILE A 170 8.45 0.63 -0.57
N VAL A 171 9.53 1.40 -0.46
CA VAL A 171 9.98 2.34 -1.48
C VAL A 171 11.44 2.05 -1.81
N ALA A 172 11.71 1.71 -3.07
CA ALA A 172 13.04 1.37 -3.54
C ALA A 172 13.87 2.64 -3.79
N VAL A 173 15.11 2.63 -3.32
CA VAL A 173 16.11 3.67 -3.59
C VAL A 173 17.37 3.08 -4.23
N GLY A 174 17.31 1.82 -4.59
CA GLY A 174 18.34 1.05 -5.30
C GLY A 174 17.82 -0.35 -5.60
N PRO A 175 18.57 -1.19 -6.31
CA PRO A 175 18.15 -2.56 -6.62
C PRO A 175 17.95 -3.45 -5.40
N GLU A 176 18.73 -3.21 -4.34
CA GLU A 176 18.65 -3.94 -3.06
C GLU A 176 18.64 -2.95 -1.89
N HIS A 177 17.98 -1.83 -2.05
CA HIS A 177 18.10 -0.68 -1.19
C HIS A 177 16.73 -0.03 -1.05
N PHE A 178 16.17 0.00 0.15
CA PHE A 178 14.79 0.45 0.33
C PHE A 178 14.48 0.88 1.76
N TYR A 179 13.37 1.59 1.92
CA TYR A 179 12.66 1.73 3.18
C TYR A 179 11.44 0.80 3.15
N ALA A 180 11.16 0.15 4.27
CA ALA A 180 10.02 -0.77 4.40
C ALA A 180 9.21 -0.44 5.65
N THR A 181 7.88 -0.38 5.50
CA THR A 181 6.98 -0.33 6.65
C THR A 181 6.72 -1.74 7.16
N ASN A 182 6.85 -1.94 8.47
CA ASN A 182 6.34 -3.13 9.14
C ASN A 182 5.04 -2.74 9.82
N ASP A 183 3.92 -3.32 9.39
CA ASP A 183 2.61 -2.96 9.94
C ASP A 183 2.42 -3.41 11.38
N HIS A 184 3.22 -4.40 11.82
CA HIS A 184 3.24 -4.93 13.18
C HIS A 184 4.68 -5.22 13.62
N TYR A 185 4.87 -5.25 14.92
CA TYR A 185 6.10 -5.71 15.54
C TYR A 185 6.26 -7.24 15.44
N PHE A 186 5.15 -7.97 15.62
CA PHE A 186 5.13 -9.43 15.57
C PHE A 186 4.87 -9.94 14.15
N ALA A 187 5.49 -11.06 13.80
CA ALA A 187 5.21 -11.80 12.58
C ALA A 187 4.04 -12.79 12.77
N ASP A 188 3.91 -13.37 13.96
CA ASP A 188 2.87 -14.35 14.28
C ASP A 188 1.47 -13.75 14.17
N PRO A 189 0.54 -14.37 13.41
CA PRO A 189 -0.80 -13.79 13.19
C PRO A 189 -1.62 -13.59 14.48
N TYR A 190 -1.47 -14.49 15.45
CA TYR A 190 -2.18 -14.37 16.73
C TYR A 190 -1.67 -13.16 17.52
N LEU A 191 -0.35 -13.01 17.62
CA LEU A 191 0.27 -11.88 18.30
C LEU A 191 0.01 -10.55 17.59
N LYS A 192 0.00 -10.56 16.26
CA LYS A 192 -0.40 -9.39 15.46
C LYS A 192 -1.82 -8.93 15.81
N SER A 193 -2.74 -9.87 15.92
CA SER A 193 -4.14 -9.56 16.26
C SER A 193 -4.24 -8.87 17.62
N TRP A 194 -3.52 -9.37 18.62
CA TRP A 194 -3.47 -8.73 19.94
C TRP A 194 -2.86 -7.33 19.86
N GLU A 195 -1.73 -7.20 19.18
CA GLU A 195 -1.03 -5.92 19.00
C GLU A 195 -1.96 -4.88 18.38
N MET A 196 -2.66 -5.24 17.30
CA MET A 196 -3.57 -4.36 16.60
C MET A 196 -4.79 -3.99 17.44
N HIS A 197 -5.47 -4.96 18.02
CA HIS A 197 -6.71 -4.72 18.77
C HIS A 197 -6.47 -3.95 20.07
N LEU A 198 -5.31 -4.12 20.69
CA LEU A 198 -4.92 -3.34 21.87
C LEU A 198 -4.39 -1.95 21.54
N GLY A 199 -4.15 -1.64 20.29
CA GLY A 199 -3.64 -0.33 19.88
C GLY A 199 -2.26 -0.01 20.42
N LEU A 200 -1.35 -0.98 20.45
CA LEU A 200 -0.04 -0.83 21.10
C LEU A 200 0.92 0.09 20.35
N ALA A 201 0.67 0.35 19.08
CA ALA A 201 1.50 1.22 18.24
C ALA A 201 2.99 0.84 18.28
N TRP A 202 3.28 -0.44 18.01
CA TRP A 202 4.64 -0.98 17.97
C TRP A 202 5.15 -1.17 16.54
N SER A 203 4.41 -0.73 15.57
CA SER A 203 4.77 -0.75 14.15
C SER A 203 5.94 0.21 13.89
N PHE A 204 6.78 -0.11 12.91
CA PHE A 204 8.01 0.64 12.67
C PHE A 204 8.43 0.58 11.20
N VAL A 205 9.36 1.46 10.83
CA VAL A 205 9.95 1.55 9.49
C VAL A 205 11.41 1.15 9.55
N THR A 206 11.82 0.27 8.64
CA THR A 206 13.18 -0.22 8.51
C THR A 206 13.83 0.34 7.25
N TYR A 207 15.05 0.82 7.40
CA TYR A 207 15.96 1.09 6.30
C TYR A 207 16.79 -0.15 6.03
N TYR A 208 16.83 -0.58 4.78
CA TYR A 208 17.60 -1.75 4.36
C TYR A 208 18.58 -1.42 3.24
N SER A 209 19.83 -1.80 3.46
CA SER A 209 20.83 -2.01 2.41
C SER A 209 21.60 -3.28 2.74
N PRO A 210 22.35 -3.89 1.80
CA PRO A 210 23.10 -5.13 2.10
C PRO A 210 24.05 -5.03 3.29
N ASN A 211 24.57 -3.83 3.57
CA ASN A 211 25.58 -3.62 4.62
C ASN A 211 25.07 -2.86 5.84
N ASP A 212 23.84 -2.35 5.82
CA ASP A 212 23.32 -1.51 6.90
C ASP A 212 21.80 -1.67 6.99
N VAL A 213 21.32 -2.28 8.07
CA VAL A 213 19.88 -2.48 8.30
C VAL A 213 19.54 -1.94 9.68
N ARG A 214 18.60 -1.01 9.74
CA ARG A 214 18.24 -0.36 11.01
C ARG A 214 16.83 0.20 11.01
N VAL A 215 16.26 0.35 12.20
CA VAL A 215 14.99 1.03 12.41
C VAL A 215 15.20 2.53 12.26
N VAL A 216 14.41 3.20 11.44
CA VAL A 216 14.53 4.65 11.17
C VAL A 216 13.33 5.45 11.66
N ALA A 217 12.20 4.80 11.96
CA ALA A 217 11.02 5.42 12.55
C ALA A 217 10.19 4.35 13.26
N GLU A 218 9.54 4.72 14.37
CA GLU A 218 8.77 3.76 15.16
C GLU A 218 7.61 4.42 15.89
N GLY A 219 6.77 3.61 16.52
CA GLY A 219 5.63 4.11 17.29
C GLY A 219 4.37 4.29 16.47
N PHE A 220 4.20 3.53 15.38
CA PHE A 220 3.04 3.64 14.51
C PHE A 220 1.94 2.64 14.89
N ASP A 221 0.71 3.08 14.76
CA ASP A 221 -0.48 2.24 14.80
C ASP A 221 -0.79 1.77 13.37
N PHE A 222 -0.11 0.71 12.93
CA PHE A 222 -0.20 0.14 11.60
C PHE A 222 0.43 1.04 10.52
N ALA A 223 1.77 1.11 10.47
CA ALA A 223 2.47 1.72 9.34
C ALA A 223 2.15 0.96 8.06
N ASN A 224 1.72 1.67 7.02
CA ASN A 224 1.21 1.07 5.79
C ASN A 224 1.99 1.61 4.59
N GLY A 225 1.35 2.39 3.72
CA GLY A 225 2.00 2.93 2.54
C GLY A 225 3.22 3.80 2.85
N ILE A 226 4.22 3.71 1.99
CA ILE A 226 5.43 4.51 2.08
C ILE A 226 5.86 4.92 0.68
N ASN A 227 6.28 6.18 0.53
CA ASN A 227 6.82 6.64 -0.73
C ASN A 227 7.78 7.81 -0.48
N ILE A 228 8.44 8.27 -1.55
CA ILE A 228 9.46 9.30 -1.49
C ILE A 228 9.09 10.45 -2.43
N SER A 229 9.46 11.68 -2.05
CA SER A 229 9.26 12.85 -2.92
C SER A 229 10.10 12.75 -4.19
N PRO A 230 9.70 13.43 -5.29
CA PRO A 230 10.45 13.37 -6.55
C PRO A 230 11.91 13.78 -6.43
N ASP A 231 12.23 14.71 -5.53
CA ASP A 231 13.60 15.16 -5.27
C ASP A 231 14.38 14.25 -4.32
N GLY A 232 13.72 13.22 -3.76
CA GLY A 232 14.34 12.28 -2.83
C GLY A 232 14.61 12.84 -1.44
N LYS A 233 14.10 14.03 -1.09
CA LYS A 233 14.39 14.68 0.18
C LYS A 233 13.42 14.34 1.30
N TYR A 234 12.23 13.88 0.97
CA TYR A 234 11.17 13.60 1.94
C TYR A 234 10.61 12.20 1.74
N VAL A 235 10.28 11.54 2.85
CA VAL A 235 9.63 10.23 2.86
C VAL A 235 8.26 10.39 3.50
N TYR A 236 7.23 9.85 2.84
CA TYR A 236 5.85 9.89 3.29
C TYR A 236 5.46 8.52 3.82
N ILE A 237 4.86 8.48 5.00
CA ILE A 237 4.45 7.24 5.67
C ILE A 237 2.99 7.36 6.08
N ALA A 238 2.17 6.43 5.58
CA ALA A 238 0.78 6.33 5.99
C ALA A 238 0.68 5.50 7.27
N GLU A 239 -0.01 6.03 8.26
CA GLU A 239 -0.35 5.35 9.50
C GLU A 239 -1.85 5.05 9.48
N LEU A 240 -2.18 3.79 9.15
CA LEU A 240 -3.55 3.37 8.80
C LEU A 240 -4.55 3.66 9.91
N LEU A 241 -4.29 3.17 11.11
CA LEU A 241 -5.24 3.22 12.22
C LEU A 241 -5.20 4.51 13.01
N ALA A 242 -4.20 5.37 12.79
CA ALA A 242 -4.16 6.73 13.31
C ALA A 242 -4.72 7.76 12.31
N HIS A 243 -5.05 7.34 11.09
CA HIS A 243 -5.60 8.19 10.02
C HIS A 243 -4.67 9.36 9.69
N LYS A 244 -3.37 9.09 9.61
CA LYS A 244 -2.34 10.13 9.39
C LYS A 244 -1.43 9.78 8.22
N ILE A 245 -0.91 10.83 7.59
CA ILE A 245 0.25 10.74 6.73
C ILE A 245 1.35 11.59 7.37
N HIS A 246 2.49 10.96 7.61
CA HIS A 246 3.67 11.62 8.17
C HIS A 246 4.63 11.99 7.06
N VAL A 247 5.24 13.17 7.19
CA VAL A 247 6.32 13.65 6.34
C VAL A 247 7.61 13.64 7.14
N TYR A 248 8.60 12.90 6.67
CA TYR A 248 9.94 12.84 7.27
C TYR A 248 10.96 13.48 6.34
N GLU A 249 11.94 14.19 6.89
CA GLU A 249 13.13 14.58 6.15
C GLU A 249 14.06 13.39 6.03
N LYS A 250 14.55 13.12 4.83
CA LYS A 250 15.56 12.10 4.58
C LYS A 250 16.94 12.73 4.52
N HIS A 251 17.84 12.24 5.35
CA HIS A 251 19.22 12.73 5.41
C HIS A 251 20.16 11.89 4.54
N ALA A 252 21.36 12.41 4.27
CA ALA A 252 22.35 11.75 3.40
C ALA A 252 22.77 10.36 3.92
N ASN A 253 22.72 10.17 5.26
CA ASN A 253 23.01 8.87 5.89
C ASN A 253 21.78 7.96 6.00
N TRP A 254 20.69 8.28 5.29
CA TRP A 254 19.43 7.54 5.24
C TRP A 254 18.58 7.58 6.51
N THR A 255 19.00 8.33 7.53
CA THR A 255 18.16 8.58 8.71
C THR A 255 16.96 9.44 8.33
N LEU A 256 15.88 9.28 9.07
CA LEU A 256 14.64 10.03 8.89
C LEU A 256 14.37 10.87 10.14
N THR A 257 13.97 12.14 9.92
CA THR A 257 13.56 13.04 11.01
C THR A 257 12.13 13.51 10.78
N PRO A 258 11.23 13.41 11.77
CA PRO A 258 9.85 13.88 11.61
C PRO A 258 9.80 15.38 11.28
N LEU A 259 9.03 15.75 10.28
CA LEU A 259 8.81 17.14 9.89
C LEU A 259 7.40 17.60 10.21
N LYS A 260 6.39 16.87 9.76
CA LYS A 260 4.97 17.20 9.98
C LYS A 260 4.11 15.97 9.77
N SER A 261 2.84 16.07 10.17
CA SER A 261 1.83 15.07 9.85
C SER A 261 0.50 15.74 9.49
N LEU A 262 -0.29 15.05 8.68
CA LEU A 262 -1.65 15.44 8.31
C LEU A 262 -2.63 14.41 8.87
N ASP A 263 -3.75 14.91 9.38
CA ASP A 263 -4.85 14.08 9.88
C ASP A 263 -5.96 13.98 8.85
N PHE A 264 -6.59 12.81 8.77
CA PHE A 264 -7.68 12.53 7.84
C PHE A 264 -8.86 11.89 8.58
N ASP A 265 -10.00 11.86 7.94
CA ASP A 265 -11.22 11.18 8.43
C ASP A 265 -11.40 9.84 7.69
N THR A 266 -10.32 9.15 7.41
CA THR A 266 -10.30 7.90 6.66
C THR A 266 -9.02 7.13 6.99
N LEU A 267 -9.05 5.81 6.81
CA LEU A 267 -7.86 4.98 6.99
C LEU A 267 -7.02 5.04 5.72
N VAL A 268 -5.83 5.62 5.83
CA VAL A 268 -4.92 5.83 4.70
C VAL A 268 -4.06 4.60 4.46
N ASP A 269 -4.03 4.14 3.20
CA ASP A 269 -3.31 2.94 2.79
C ASP A 269 -2.09 3.30 1.93
N ASN A 270 -2.02 2.92 0.69
CA ASN A 270 -0.84 3.15 -0.15
C ASN A 270 -0.80 4.57 -0.73
N ILE A 271 0.42 5.11 -0.84
CA ILE A 271 0.70 6.45 -1.32
C ILE A 271 1.41 6.35 -2.68
N SER A 272 0.84 6.98 -3.70
CA SER A 272 1.50 7.21 -4.98
C SER A 272 1.90 8.68 -5.07
N VAL A 273 3.05 8.95 -5.68
CA VAL A 273 3.55 10.31 -5.85
C VAL A 273 3.60 10.63 -7.34
N ASP A 274 2.97 11.73 -7.74
CA ASP A 274 3.07 12.24 -9.10
C ASP A 274 4.51 12.74 -9.32
N PRO A 275 5.26 12.17 -10.27
CA PRO A 275 6.66 12.55 -10.46
C PRO A 275 6.86 13.97 -10.99
N VAL A 276 5.83 14.57 -11.58
CA VAL A 276 5.88 15.93 -12.15
C VAL A 276 5.47 16.97 -11.11
N THR A 277 4.34 16.77 -10.47
CA THR A 277 3.76 17.76 -9.54
C THR A 277 4.15 17.55 -8.09
N GLY A 278 4.55 16.34 -7.73
CA GLY A 278 4.80 15.96 -6.34
C GLY A 278 3.53 15.71 -5.54
N ASP A 279 2.36 15.75 -6.18
CA ASP A 279 1.09 15.47 -5.50
C ASP A 279 1.05 14.04 -5.01
N LEU A 280 0.42 13.82 -3.86
CA LEU A 280 0.17 12.50 -3.33
C LEU A 280 -1.23 12.04 -3.72
N TRP A 281 -1.32 10.77 -4.12
CA TRP A 281 -2.58 10.09 -4.38
C TRP A 281 -2.66 8.90 -3.44
N VAL A 282 -3.76 8.80 -2.70
CA VAL A 282 -3.86 7.85 -1.58
C VAL A 282 -5.14 7.04 -1.71
N GLY A 283 -5.00 5.71 -1.71
CA GLY A 283 -6.11 4.81 -1.54
C GLY A 283 -6.49 4.71 -0.07
N CYS A 284 -7.78 4.77 0.23
CA CYS A 284 -8.26 4.84 1.60
C CYS A 284 -9.41 3.89 1.87
N HIS A 285 -9.59 3.57 3.15
CA HIS A 285 -10.73 2.83 3.67
C HIS A 285 -11.58 3.77 4.52
N PRO A 286 -12.76 4.19 4.05
CA PRO A 286 -13.61 5.10 4.84
C PRO A 286 -14.05 4.51 6.16
N ASN A 287 -14.33 3.21 6.16
CA ASN A 287 -14.77 2.45 7.33
C ASN A 287 -13.91 1.19 7.46
N GLY A 288 -13.02 1.19 8.45
CA GLY A 288 -12.08 0.09 8.67
C GLY A 288 -12.74 -1.19 9.15
N MET A 289 -13.89 -1.09 9.82
CA MET A 289 -14.63 -2.26 10.24
C MET A 289 -15.03 -3.13 9.05
N ARG A 290 -15.43 -2.51 7.95
CA ARG A 290 -15.90 -3.23 6.76
C ARG A 290 -14.78 -3.90 5.98
N ILE A 291 -13.56 -3.42 6.06
CA ILE A 291 -12.41 -4.06 5.40
C ILE A 291 -11.84 -5.22 6.23
N PHE A 292 -11.78 -5.08 7.55
CA PHE A 292 -11.23 -6.10 8.43
C PHE A 292 -12.24 -7.17 8.86
N TYR A 293 -13.53 -6.86 8.78
CA TYR A 293 -14.63 -7.76 9.14
C TYR A 293 -15.67 -7.76 8.02
N TYR A 294 -15.36 -8.48 6.95
CA TYR A 294 -16.13 -8.44 5.71
C TYR A 294 -17.54 -9.00 5.89
N ASP A 295 -18.53 -8.21 5.44
CA ASP A 295 -19.92 -8.62 5.34
C ASP A 295 -20.41 -8.25 3.92
N PRO A 296 -20.82 -9.22 3.09
CA PRO A 296 -21.30 -8.92 1.73
C PRO A 296 -22.53 -8.02 1.68
N LYS A 297 -23.28 -7.91 2.77
CA LYS A 297 -24.44 -7.00 2.88
C LYS A 297 -24.01 -5.56 3.15
N ASN A 298 -22.82 -5.37 3.72
CA ASN A 298 -22.23 -4.07 4.01
C ASN A 298 -20.78 -4.06 3.53
N PRO A 299 -20.55 -4.10 2.22
CA PRO A 299 -19.19 -4.19 1.68
C PRO A 299 -18.39 -2.93 1.99
N PRO A 300 -17.04 -3.04 2.05
CA PRO A 300 -16.22 -1.87 2.23
C PRO A 300 -16.31 -0.93 1.04
N GLY A 301 -16.39 0.37 1.34
CA GLY A 301 -16.34 1.41 0.33
C GLY A 301 -14.94 1.65 -0.21
N SER A 302 -14.85 2.58 -1.16
CA SER A 302 -13.60 3.04 -1.74
C SER A 302 -13.53 4.56 -1.67
N GLU A 303 -12.32 5.06 -1.41
CA GLU A 303 -12.08 6.50 -1.34
C GLU A 303 -10.66 6.79 -1.81
N VAL A 304 -10.52 7.81 -2.66
CA VAL A 304 -9.21 8.27 -3.14
C VAL A 304 -9.04 9.73 -2.79
N LEU A 305 -7.93 10.05 -2.15
CA LEU A 305 -7.54 11.42 -1.84
C LEU A 305 -6.40 11.88 -2.73
N ARG A 306 -6.45 13.16 -3.11
CA ARG A 306 -5.32 13.88 -3.68
C ARG A 306 -4.84 14.92 -2.69
N ILE A 307 -3.53 14.96 -2.45
CA ILE A 307 -2.91 15.92 -1.54
C ILE A 307 -1.93 16.77 -2.35
N GLN A 308 -2.20 18.07 -2.43
CA GLN A 308 -1.36 19.05 -3.14
C GLN A 308 -0.61 19.89 -2.11
N ASP A 309 0.62 20.27 -2.46
CA ASP A 309 1.46 21.15 -1.64
C ASP A 309 1.63 20.67 -0.20
N ILE A 310 1.98 19.40 -0.03
CA ILE A 310 2.05 18.76 1.29
C ILE A 310 3.06 19.46 2.23
N LEU A 311 4.09 20.11 1.67
CA LEU A 311 5.10 20.81 2.47
C LEU A 311 4.68 22.23 2.85
N SER A 312 3.58 22.73 2.31
CA SER A 312 3.05 24.06 2.66
C SER A 312 2.36 24.04 4.02
N GLU A 313 2.07 25.23 4.55
CA GLU A 313 1.32 25.36 5.82
C GLU A 313 -0.12 24.85 5.68
N GLU A 314 -0.71 25.01 4.49
CA GLU A 314 -2.09 24.60 4.21
C GLU A 314 -2.15 23.69 2.99
N PRO A 315 -1.80 22.40 3.14
CA PRO A 315 -1.95 21.45 2.03
C PRO A 315 -3.41 21.34 1.59
N LYS A 316 -3.61 21.23 0.28
CA LYS A 316 -4.96 21.04 -0.27
C LYS A 316 -5.27 19.56 -0.37
N VAL A 317 -6.28 19.10 0.36
CA VAL A 317 -6.78 17.73 0.31
C VAL A 317 -8.09 17.69 -0.44
N THR A 318 -8.18 16.85 -1.46
CA THR A 318 -9.39 16.69 -2.28
C THR A 318 -9.80 15.24 -2.29
N VAL A 319 -11.08 14.97 -2.03
CA VAL A 319 -11.67 13.65 -2.30
C VAL A 319 -11.94 13.58 -3.79
N VAL A 320 -11.20 12.72 -4.48
CA VAL A 320 -11.25 12.60 -5.95
C VAL A 320 -12.29 11.58 -6.38
N TYR A 321 -12.43 10.52 -5.60
CA TYR A 321 -13.36 9.42 -5.87
C TYR A 321 -13.82 8.85 -4.52
N ALA A 322 -15.10 8.56 -4.41
CA ALA A 322 -15.66 7.90 -3.24
C ALA A 322 -16.94 7.19 -3.62
N GLU A 323 -17.11 5.96 -3.12
CA GLU A 323 -18.36 5.23 -3.25
C GLU A 323 -18.48 4.14 -2.19
N ASN A 324 -19.65 3.56 -2.04
CA ASN A 324 -19.99 2.69 -0.90
C ASN A 324 -19.68 1.21 -1.09
N GLY A 325 -18.93 0.84 -2.13
CA GLY A 325 -18.60 -0.57 -2.42
C GLY A 325 -19.53 -1.25 -3.42
N THR A 326 -20.45 -0.51 -4.04
CA THR A 326 -21.32 -1.05 -5.09
C THR A 326 -20.54 -1.40 -6.36
N VAL A 327 -19.57 -0.57 -6.71
CA VAL A 327 -18.71 -0.77 -7.89
C VAL A 327 -17.37 -1.35 -7.51
N LEU A 328 -16.72 -0.77 -6.50
CA LEU A 328 -15.34 -1.07 -6.13
C LEU A 328 -15.23 -1.18 -4.62
N GLN A 329 -14.73 -2.30 -4.13
CA GLN A 329 -14.62 -2.58 -2.70
C GLN A 329 -13.18 -2.48 -2.23
N GLY A 330 -12.96 -1.69 -1.19
CA GLY A 330 -11.72 -1.67 -0.45
C GLY A 330 -10.52 -1.10 -1.18
N SER A 331 -10.64 0.13 -1.71
CA SER A 331 -9.51 0.80 -2.37
C SER A 331 -8.30 0.89 -1.45
N THR A 332 -7.12 0.54 -1.99
CA THR A 332 -5.84 0.58 -1.26
C THR A 332 -4.85 1.53 -1.88
N VAL A 333 -5.00 1.85 -3.15
CA VAL A 333 -4.00 2.59 -3.93
C VAL A 333 -4.68 3.30 -5.09
N ALA A 334 -4.12 4.43 -5.49
CA ALA A 334 -4.50 5.10 -6.74
C ALA A 334 -3.27 5.76 -7.33
N ALA A 335 -3.15 5.75 -8.64
CA ALA A 335 -2.03 6.35 -9.34
C ALA A 335 -2.51 6.98 -10.65
N VAL A 336 -1.84 8.06 -11.05
CA VAL A 336 -2.22 8.88 -12.20
C VAL A 336 -1.23 8.73 -13.33
N TYR A 337 -1.75 8.65 -14.54
CA TYR A 337 -0.96 8.72 -15.76
C TYR A 337 -1.73 9.49 -16.84
N LYS A 338 -1.17 10.62 -17.28
CA LYS A 338 -1.73 11.44 -18.39
C LYS A 338 -3.23 11.70 -18.26
N GLY A 339 -3.64 12.23 -17.11
CA GLY A 339 -5.03 12.64 -16.87
C GLY A 339 -5.98 11.49 -16.58
N LYS A 340 -5.47 10.27 -16.38
CA LYS A 340 -6.28 9.10 -16.01
C LYS A 340 -5.86 8.59 -14.65
N LEU A 341 -6.81 8.00 -13.93
CA LEU A 341 -6.62 7.47 -12.58
C LEU A 341 -6.87 5.96 -12.58
N LEU A 342 -5.88 5.22 -12.10
CA LEU A 342 -6.00 3.78 -11.86
C LEU A 342 -6.13 3.55 -10.36
N ILE A 343 -7.20 2.87 -9.94
CA ILE A 343 -7.49 2.60 -8.52
C ILE A 343 -7.41 1.09 -8.29
N GLY A 344 -6.63 0.69 -7.31
CA GLY A 344 -6.50 -0.71 -6.88
C GLY A 344 -7.17 -0.97 -5.55
N THR A 345 -7.40 -2.26 -5.25
CA THR A 345 -8.13 -2.72 -4.07
C THR A 345 -7.44 -3.88 -3.38
N ALA A 346 -7.75 -4.08 -2.11
CA ALA A 346 -7.16 -5.17 -1.32
C ALA A 346 -7.48 -6.55 -1.91
N PHE A 347 -8.73 -6.82 -2.25
CA PHE A 347 -9.18 -8.17 -2.65
C PHE A 347 -10.19 -8.18 -3.80
N HIS A 348 -10.56 -7.02 -4.32
CA HIS A 348 -11.64 -6.89 -5.29
C HIS A 348 -11.07 -6.61 -6.69
N LYS A 349 -11.60 -5.65 -7.38
CA LYS A 349 -11.27 -5.31 -8.77
C LYS A 349 -10.32 -4.11 -8.82
N ALA A 350 -10.04 -3.63 -10.02
CA ALA A 350 -9.39 -2.35 -10.27
C ALA A 350 -10.29 -1.50 -11.15
N LEU A 351 -10.19 -0.17 -11.00
CA LEU A 351 -11.01 0.78 -11.73
C LEU A 351 -10.11 1.79 -12.45
N TYR A 352 -10.44 2.09 -13.70
CA TYR A 352 -9.70 3.02 -14.53
C TYR A 352 -10.64 4.14 -15.00
N CYS A 353 -10.35 5.37 -14.60
CA CYS A 353 -11.22 6.53 -14.80
C CYS A 353 -10.48 7.67 -15.48
N GLU A 354 -11.22 8.58 -16.12
CA GLU A 354 -10.70 9.88 -16.50
C GLU A 354 -10.82 10.86 -15.33
N LEU A 355 -9.82 11.70 -15.11
CA LEU A 355 -9.81 12.68 -14.03
C LEU A 355 -10.69 13.88 -14.31
N HIS A 356 -10.87 14.22 -15.60
CA HIS A 356 -11.61 15.40 -16.01
C HIS A 356 -12.52 15.10 -17.19
N HIS A 357 -13.64 15.84 -17.29
CA HIS A 357 -14.44 15.89 -18.50
C HIS A 357 -13.67 16.63 -19.60
N HIS A 358 -13.74 16.15 -20.84
CA HIS A 358 -13.02 16.74 -21.97
C HIS A 358 -13.81 17.85 -22.69
N HIS A 359 -14.94 18.29 -22.13
CA HIS A 359 -15.76 19.36 -22.72
C HIS A 359 -15.03 20.71 -22.86
N HIS A 360 -14.03 20.93 -22.02
CA HIS A 360 -13.19 22.13 -22.06
C HIS A 360 -12.23 22.15 -23.26
N HIS A 361 -12.14 21.09 -24.02
CA HIS A 361 -11.34 21.02 -25.24
C HIS A 361 -12.05 21.58 -26.45
N HIS A 362 -13.25 22.08 -26.32
CA HIS A 362 -14.08 22.60 -27.42
C HIS A 362 -13.96 24.10 -27.60
N HIS A 363 -12.89 24.71 -27.16
CA HIS A 363 -12.66 26.16 -27.27
C HIS A 363 -11.64 26.52 -28.32
#